data_cec29db8f0f02b2ee4354582a2b70f52
#
_entry.id   cec29db8f0f02b2ee4354582a2b70f52
#
_cell.length_a   1.000
_cell.length_b   1.000
_cell.length_c   1.000
_cell.angle_alpha   90.00
_cell.angle_beta   90.00
_cell.angle_gamma   90.00
#
_symmetry.space_group_name_H-M   'P 1'
#
loop_
_entity.id
_entity.type
_entity.pdbx_description
1 polymer ?
#
loop_
_entity_poly.entity_id
_entity_poly.type
_entity_poly.pdbx_seq_one_letter_code
_entity_poly.pdbx_strand_id
1 'polypeptide(L)'
;MMSLGGWMNKILIGWGIDPKFADMFDETIIALLMVGLSIGLDYLCQAIFVGGMKHYTRRSPHQWNTLLMKRRVIHHLIHILPGILIYYLLPMAFVRGKEMLEFSQKVCAVYIIVAVLLTINGLLLVLLDVYNMKDKQKNRPLKGFVQVLQVLLFFIGGIIVVSVLIGKSPTVSYTHLTLPTKLE
;
A
#
# COMPACT_ATOMS: atom_id res chain seq x y z
N MET A 1 -5.35 -2.18 -30.66
CA MET A 1 -5.57 -3.04 -29.51
C MET A 1 -6.95 -2.75 -28.97
N MET A 2 -7.86 -3.71 -28.99
CA MET A 2 -9.19 -3.55 -28.37
C MET A 2 -8.99 -3.56 -26.86
N SER A 3 -9.41 -2.47 -26.19
CA SER A 3 -9.42 -2.42 -24.72
C SER A 3 -10.44 -3.44 -24.18
N LEU A 4 -10.15 -4.05 -23.04
CA LEU A 4 -11.06 -4.99 -22.36
C LEU A 4 -12.49 -4.40 -22.22
N GLY A 5 -12.60 -3.09 -21.92
CA GLY A 5 -13.85 -2.37 -21.87
C GLY A 5 -14.60 -2.30 -23.20
N GLY A 6 -13.91 -2.11 -24.30
CA GLY A 6 -14.56 -2.09 -25.62
C GLY A 6 -15.12 -3.46 -26.06
N TRP A 7 -14.54 -4.56 -25.57
CA TRP A 7 -15.04 -5.91 -25.82
C TRP A 7 -16.30 -6.20 -24.97
N MET A 8 -16.27 -5.81 -23.70
CA MET A 8 -17.39 -6.01 -22.77
C MET A 8 -18.60 -5.15 -23.14
N ASN A 9 -18.38 -3.90 -23.56
CA ASN A 9 -19.41 -3.01 -24.04
C ASN A 9 -20.15 -3.58 -25.28
N LYS A 10 -19.44 -4.21 -26.22
CA LYS A 10 -20.06 -4.91 -27.35
C LYS A 10 -20.95 -6.07 -26.94
N ILE A 11 -20.58 -6.81 -25.90
CA ILE A 11 -21.41 -7.91 -25.37
C ILE A 11 -22.66 -7.37 -24.70
N LEU A 12 -22.56 -6.32 -23.89
CA LEU A 12 -23.69 -5.71 -23.19
C LEU A 12 -24.67 -5.08 -24.15
N ILE A 13 -24.21 -4.40 -25.20
CA ILE A 13 -25.06 -3.86 -26.28
C ILE A 13 -25.72 -4.99 -27.09
N GLY A 14 -24.98 -6.11 -27.30
CA GLY A 14 -25.53 -7.31 -27.95
C GLY A 14 -26.65 -7.98 -27.16
N TRP A 15 -26.75 -7.76 -25.88
CA TRP A 15 -27.85 -8.20 -25.01
C TRP A 15 -29.00 -7.21 -24.90
N GLY A 16 -28.95 -6.08 -25.66
CA GLY A 16 -30.05 -5.12 -25.75
C GLY A 16 -30.01 -4.07 -24.60
N ILE A 17 -28.91 -3.89 -23.92
CA ILE A 17 -28.75 -2.86 -22.87
C ILE A 17 -28.49 -1.51 -23.57
N ASP A 18 -29.15 -0.45 -23.08
CA ASP A 18 -28.95 0.92 -23.57
C ASP A 18 -27.48 1.34 -23.48
N PRO A 19 -26.86 1.92 -24.53
CA PRO A 19 -25.43 2.26 -24.56
C PRO A 19 -24.93 3.08 -23.38
N LYS A 20 -25.75 3.95 -22.82
CA LYS A 20 -25.42 4.75 -21.63
C LYS A 20 -25.29 3.90 -20.37
N PHE A 21 -26.15 2.91 -20.21
CA PHE A 21 -26.06 1.96 -19.09
C PHE A 21 -24.92 0.96 -19.30
N ALA A 22 -24.70 0.52 -20.55
CA ALA A 22 -23.60 -0.38 -20.88
C ALA A 22 -22.23 0.22 -20.53
N ASP A 23 -22.01 1.51 -20.80
CA ASP A 23 -20.77 2.22 -20.46
C ASP A 23 -20.56 2.33 -18.94
N MET A 24 -21.63 2.57 -18.16
CA MET A 24 -21.55 2.67 -16.70
C MET A 24 -21.34 1.30 -16.03
N PHE A 25 -21.99 0.26 -16.55
CA PHE A 25 -21.81 -1.12 -16.09
C PHE A 25 -20.44 -1.67 -16.42
N ASP A 26 -19.89 -1.33 -17.58
CA ASP A 26 -18.58 -1.76 -18.04
C ASP A 26 -17.47 -1.28 -17.07
N GLU A 27 -17.44 0.01 -16.73
CA GLU A 27 -16.47 0.57 -15.78
C GLU A 27 -16.62 -0.04 -14.38
N THR A 28 -17.87 -0.26 -13.92
CA THR A 28 -18.13 -0.84 -12.60
C THR A 28 -17.69 -2.31 -12.52
N ILE A 29 -17.98 -3.10 -13.56
CA ILE A 29 -17.58 -4.51 -13.64
C ILE A 29 -16.06 -4.63 -13.71
N ILE A 30 -15.39 -3.79 -14.48
CA ILE A 30 -13.93 -3.77 -14.58
C ILE A 30 -13.31 -3.40 -13.23
N ALA A 31 -13.86 -2.40 -12.54
CA ALA A 31 -13.42 -2.03 -11.20
C ALA A 31 -13.57 -3.19 -10.20
N LEU A 32 -14.71 -3.89 -10.20
CA LEU A 32 -14.94 -5.08 -9.37
C LEU A 32 -13.99 -6.23 -9.71
N LEU A 33 -13.76 -6.48 -11.00
CA LEU A 33 -12.79 -7.48 -11.46
C LEU A 33 -11.36 -7.15 -10.98
N MET A 34 -10.97 -5.88 -11.05
CA MET A 34 -9.66 -5.43 -10.60
C MET A 34 -9.50 -5.59 -9.09
N VAL A 35 -10.53 -5.26 -8.30
CA VAL A 35 -10.53 -5.50 -6.85
C VAL A 35 -10.44 -7.00 -6.55
N GLY A 36 -11.22 -7.83 -7.25
CA GLY A 36 -11.16 -9.30 -7.10
C GLY A 36 -9.79 -9.87 -7.47
N LEU A 37 -9.20 -9.40 -8.56
CA LEU A 37 -7.85 -9.77 -8.99
C LEU A 37 -6.80 -9.36 -7.95
N SER A 38 -6.95 -8.16 -7.37
CA SER A 38 -6.11 -7.65 -6.28
C SER A 38 -6.10 -8.58 -5.08
N ILE A 39 -7.29 -8.94 -4.59
CA ILE A 39 -7.45 -9.83 -3.45
C ILE A 39 -6.87 -11.21 -3.76
N GLY A 40 -7.11 -11.73 -4.96
CA GLY A 40 -6.57 -13.02 -5.40
C GLY A 40 -5.04 -13.03 -5.48
N LEU A 41 -4.44 -11.98 -6.06
CA LEU A 41 -2.99 -11.80 -6.13
C LEU A 41 -2.37 -11.66 -4.74
N ASP A 42 -3.00 -10.90 -3.85
CA ASP A 42 -2.52 -10.73 -2.49
C ASP A 42 -2.51 -12.06 -1.74
N TYR A 43 -3.59 -12.84 -1.85
CA TYR A 43 -3.68 -14.17 -1.26
C TYR A 43 -2.64 -15.14 -1.82
N LEU A 44 -2.42 -15.10 -3.14
CA LEU A 44 -1.41 -15.92 -3.82
C LEU A 44 0.00 -15.55 -3.36
N CYS A 45 0.34 -14.26 -3.33
CA CYS A 45 1.61 -13.76 -2.84
C CYS A 45 1.85 -14.16 -1.38
N GLN A 46 0.84 -14.01 -0.51
CA GLN A 46 0.94 -14.44 0.87
C GLN A 46 1.20 -15.95 0.98
N ALA A 47 0.45 -16.79 0.24
CA ALA A 47 0.62 -18.24 0.27
C ALA A 47 2.04 -18.65 -0.13
N ILE A 48 2.58 -18.06 -1.20
CA ILE A 48 3.92 -18.36 -1.71
C ILE A 48 5.01 -17.85 -0.76
N PHE A 49 4.98 -16.58 -0.38
CA PHE A 49 6.04 -15.97 0.42
C PHE A 49 6.03 -16.43 1.88
N VAL A 50 4.86 -16.49 2.51
CA VAL A 50 4.75 -16.97 3.91
C VAL A 50 5.03 -18.46 3.98
N GLY A 51 4.57 -19.25 2.98
CA GLY A 51 4.89 -20.68 2.88
C GLY A 51 6.39 -20.92 2.71
N GLY A 52 7.03 -20.21 1.77
CA GLY A 52 8.47 -20.27 1.52
C GLY A 52 9.30 -19.84 2.74
N MET A 53 8.90 -18.75 3.41
CA MET A 53 9.56 -18.27 4.62
C MET A 53 9.43 -19.25 5.79
N LYS A 54 8.26 -19.88 5.99
CA LYS A 54 8.09 -20.92 7.01
C LYS A 54 8.99 -22.13 6.74
N HIS A 55 9.10 -22.52 5.48
CA HIS A 55 9.99 -23.61 5.08
C HIS A 55 11.46 -23.28 5.33
N TYR A 56 11.88 -22.06 4.96
CA TYR A 56 13.25 -21.56 5.16
C TYR A 56 13.61 -21.44 6.66
N THR A 57 12.69 -20.87 7.46
CA THR A 57 12.91 -20.69 8.91
C THR A 57 12.99 -22.03 9.65
N ARG A 58 12.30 -23.07 9.19
CA ARG A 58 12.44 -24.44 9.75
C ARG A 58 13.83 -25.04 9.49
N ARG A 59 14.46 -24.67 8.36
CA ARG A 59 15.75 -25.21 7.94
C ARG A 59 16.94 -24.45 8.54
N SER A 60 16.74 -23.18 8.88
CA SER A 60 17.75 -22.32 9.51
C SER A 60 17.07 -21.44 10.57
N PRO A 61 17.02 -21.87 11.84
CA PRO A 61 16.34 -21.11 12.90
C PRO A 61 17.18 -19.90 13.33
N HIS A 62 17.29 -18.90 12.44
CA HIS A 62 17.94 -17.66 12.77
C HIS A 62 16.96 -16.76 13.53
N GLN A 63 17.39 -16.18 14.64
CA GLN A 63 16.54 -15.37 15.54
C GLN A 63 15.83 -14.23 14.80
N TRP A 64 16.47 -13.64 13.79
CA TRP A 64 15.92 -12.58 12.95
C TRP A 64 14.70 -13.01 12.15
N ASN A 65 14.71 -14.20 11.55
CA ASN A 65 13.62 -14.72 10.75
C ASN A 65 12.36 -14.90 11.60
N THR A 66 12.53 -15.39 12.82
CA THR A 66 11.42 -15.58 13.76
C THR A 66 10.82 -14.24 14.20
N LEU A 67 11.63 -13.22 14.43
CA LEU A 67 11.19 -11.89 14.80
C LEU A 67 10.47 -11.17 13.67
N LEU A 68 10.98 -11.24 12.44
CA LEU A 68 10.33 -10.68 11.25
C LEU A 68 8.94 -11.29 11.02
N MET A 69 8.80 -12.60 11.22
CA MET A 69 7.50 -13.26 11.14
C MET A 69 6.58 -12.86 12.30
N LYS A 70 7.08 -12.81 13.54
CA LYS A 70 6.33 -12.44 14.74
C LYS A 70 5.74 -11.03 14.64
N ARG A 71 6.48 -10.09 14.07
CA ARG A 71 6.09 -8.69 13.88
C ARG A 71 5.32 -8.42 12.59
N ARG A 72 4.98 -9.47 11.84
CA ARG A 72 4.24 -9.40 10.56
C ARG A 72 4.87 -8.48 9.51
N VAL A 73 6.18 -8.17 9.62
CA VAL A 73 6.89 -7.29 8.69
C VAL A 73 6.79 -7.84 7.27
N ILE A 74 7.00 -9.14 7.11
CA ILE A 74 6.93 -9.83 5.82
C ILE A 74 5.52 -9.76 5.24
N HIS A 75 4.49 -9.86 6.08
CA HIS A 75 3.11 -9.76 5.66
C HIS A 75 2.81 -8.37 5.06
N HIS A 76 3.20 -7.29 5.75
CA HIS A 76 3.03 -5.93 5.22
C HIS A 76 3.85 -5.67 3.96
N LEU A 77 5.07 -6.23 3.87
CA LEU A 77 5.93 -6.12 2.70
C LEU A 77 5.29 -6.78 1.47
N ILE A 78 4.66 -7.94 1.65
CA ILE A 78 4.00 -8.69 0.57
C ILE A 78 2.83 -7.88 -0.01
N HIS A 79 2.08 -7.17 0.82
CA HIS A 79 0.96 -6.32 0.36
C HIS A 79 1.38 -5.16 -0.55
N ILE A 80 2.63 -4.73 -0.51
CA ILE A 80 3.14 -3.66 -1.36
C ILE A 80 3.15 -4.10 -2.83
N LEU A 81 3.52 -5.35 -3.10
CA LEU A 81 3.68 -5.86 -4.46
C LEU A 81 2.38 -5.85 -5.28
N PRO A 82 1.26 -6.43 -4.81
CA PRO A 82 -0.01 -6.34 -5.52
C PRO A 82 -0.53 -4.91 -5.61
N GLY A 83 -0.29 -4.06 -4.61
CA GLY A 83 -0.63 -2.65 -4.66
C GLY A 83 0.05 -1.91 -5.82
N ILE A 84 1.35 -2.10 -6.00
CA ILE A 84 2.11 -1.52 -7.12
C ILE A 84 1.59 -2.06 -8.46
N LEU A 85 1.36 -3.36 -8.56
CA LEU A 85 0.90 -3.98 -9.79
C LEU A 85 -0.46 -3.43 -10.23
N ILE A 86 -1.39 -3.27 -9.28
CA ILE A 86 -2.71 -2.68 -9.55
C ILE A 86 -2.58 -1.23 -9.97
N TYR A 87 -1.75 -0.44 -9.29
CA TYR A 87 -1.52 0.95 -9.64
C TYR A 87 -1.12 1.12 -11.12
N TYR A 88 -0.28 0.23 -11.63
CA TYR A 88 0.14 0.24 -13.04
C TYR A 88 -0.91 -0.35 -14.01
N LEU A 89 -1.76 -1.26 -13.54
CA LEU A 89 -2.83 -1.86 -14.36
C LEU A 89 -4.08 -0.96 -14.47
N LEU A 90 -4.33 -0.10 -13.48
CA LEU A 90 -5.49 0.80 -13.46
C LEU A 90 -5.68 1.61 -14.76
N PRO A 91 -4.65 2.22 -15.38
CA PRO A 91 -4.83 2.97 -16.63
C PRO A 91 -5.27 2.10 -17.82
N MET A 92 -4.99 0.79 -17.77
CA MET A 92 -5.44 -0.14 -18.82
C MET A 92 -6.91 -0.50 -18.68
N ALA A 93 -7.43 -0.43 -17.44
CA ALA A 93 -8.83 -0.71 -17.12
C ALA A 93 -9.75 0.47 -17.42
N PHE A 94 -9.34 1.66 -16.99
CA PHE A 94 -10.11 2.90 -17.13
C PHE A 94 -9.66 3.70 -18.36
N VAL A 95 -10.22 3.39 -19.53
CA VAL A 95 -9.83 4.08 -20.77
C VAL A 95 -10.63 5.37 -20.99
N ARG A 96 -11.86 5.46 -20.45
CA ARG A 96 -12.81 6.57 -20.69
C ARG A 96 -13.03 7.47 -19.48
N GLY A 97 -13.03 6.92 -18.26
CA GLY A 97 -13.32 7.64 -17.03
C GLY A 97 -12.06 8.23 -16.35
N LYS A 98 -11.51 9.36 -16.84
CA LYS A 98 -10.32 9.98 -16.27
C LYS A 98 -10.45 10.32 -14.78
N GLU A 99 -11.60 10.82 -14.34
CA GLU A 99 -11.84 11.18 -12.94
C GLU A 99 -11.83 9.95 -12.02
N MET A 100 -12.50 8.86 -12.45
CA MET A 100 -12.51 7.58 -11.74
C MET A 100 -11.10 6.95 -11.69
N LEU A 101 -10.34 7.06 -12.78
CA LEU A 101 -8.96 6.61 -12.83
C LEU A 101 -8.10 7.36 -11.81
N GLU A 102 -8.14 8.70 -11.80
CA GLU A 102 -7.38 9.52 -10.85
C GLU A 102 -7.74 9.22 -9.40
N PHE A 103 -9.03 9.08 -9.10
CA PHE A 103 -9.49 8.71 -7.76
C PHE A 103 -8.97 7.33 -7.35
N SER A 104 -9.12 6.32 -8.23
CA SER A 104 -8.66 4.96 -7.96
C SER A 104 -7.14 4.88 -7.79
N GLN A 105 -6.38 5.62 -8.58
CA GLN A 105 -4.92 5.72 -8.43
C GLN A 105 -4.52 6.38 -7.11
N LYS A 106 -5.22 7.43 -6.66
CA LYS A 106 -4.97 8.06 -5.35
C LYS A 106 -5.24 7.08 -4.20
N VAL A 107 -6.35 6.35 -4.26
CA VAL A 107 -6.68 5.33 -3.24
C VAL A 107 -5.60 4.23 -3.21
N CYS A 108 -5.18 3.75 -4.37
CA CYS A 108 -4.14 2.73 -4.48
C CYS A 108 -2.78 3.26 -3.96
N ALA A 109 -2.42 4.50 -4.28
CA ALA A 109 -1.21 5.13 -3.78
C ALA A 109 -1.22 5.27 -2.25
N VAL A 110 -2.35 5.68 -1.66
CA VAL A 110 -2.52 5.75 -0.19
C VAL A 110 -2.35 4.36 0.43
N TYR A 111 -2.95 3.32 -0.16
CA TYR A 111 -2.78 1.94 0.30
C TYR A 111 -1.30 1.52 0.31
N ILE A 112 -0.55 1.79 -0.76
CA ILE A 112 0.89 1.48 -0.86
C ILE A 112 1.67 2.24 0.22
N ILE A 113 1.40 3.54 0.41
CA ILE A 113 2.08 4.36 1.42
C ILE A 113 1.83 3.80 2.82
N VAL A 114 0.60 3.45 3.16
CA VAL A 114 0.26 2.86 4.47
C VAL A 114 0.96 1.51 4.64
N ALA A 115 1.00 0.65 3.63
CA ALA A 115 1.71 -0.63 3.69
C ALA A 115 3.22 -0.45 3.92
N VAL A 116 3.84 0.54 3.27
CA VAL A 116 5.25 0.90 3.47
C VAL A 116 5.49 1.41 4.91
N LEU A 117 4.63 2.30 5.42
CA LEU A 117 4.74 2.82 6.78
C LEU A 117 4.64 1.71 7.83
N LEU A 118 3.69 0.78 7.66
CA LEU A 118 3.54 -0.37 8.56
C LEU A 118 4.74 -1.31 8.48
N THR A 119 5.33 -1.48 7.30
CA THR A 119 6.55 -2.27 7.11
C THR A 119 7.72 -1.64 7.86
N ILE A 120 7.95 -0.34 7.70
CA ILE A 120 9.03 0.39 8.39
C ILE A 120 8.81 0.35 9.91
N ASN A 121 7.58 0.58 10.36
CA ASN A 121 7.23 0.48 11.79
C ASN A 121 7.52 -0.93 12.35
N GLY A 122 7.17 -1.97 11.60
CA GLY A 122 7.48 -3.34 11.97
C GLY A 122 8.98 -3.61 12.06
N LEU A 123 9.78 -3.07 11.12
CA LEU A 123 11.24 -3.16 11.15
C LEU A 123 11.84 -2.46 12.38
N LEU A 124 11.36 -1.27 12.74
CA LEU A 124 11.80 -0.57 13.96
C LEU A 124 11.56 -1.42 15.21
N LEU A 125 10.39 -2.09 15.28
CA LEU A 125 10.08 -2.99 16.40
C LEU A 125 10.96 -4.24 16.41
N VAL A 126 11.30 -4.81 15.25
CA VAL A 126 12.24 -5.93 15.16
C VAL A 126 13.62 -5.52 15.64
N LEU A 127 14.12 -4.35 15.22
CA LEU A 127 15.40 -3.80 15.69
C LEU A 127 15.42 -3.65 17.21
N LEU A 128 14.34 -3.13 17.80
CA LEU A 128 14.22 -3.01 19.25
C LEU A 128 14.23 -4.38 19.95
N ASP A 129 13.52 -5.38 19.39
CA ASP A 129 13.48 -6.73 19.96
C ASP A 129 14.86 -7.40 19.91
N VAL A 130 15.60 -7.26 18.80
CA VAL A 130 16.96 -7.78 18.64
C VAL A 130 17.92 -7.14 19.63
N TYR A 131 17.83 -5.82 19.80
CA TYR A 131 18.64 -5.10 20.77
C TYR A 131 18.36 -5.60 22.20
N ASN A 132 17.07 -5.73 22.57
CA ASN A 132 16.69 -6.22 23.89
C ASN A 132 17.12 -7.68 24.16
N MET A 133 17.34 -8.50 23.11
CA MET A 133 17.86 -9.86 23.27
C MET A 133 19.38 -9.89 23.56
N LYS A 134 20.13 -8.93 23.02
CA LYS A 134 21.59 -8.85 23.20
C LYS A 134 21.96 -8.22 24.53
N ASP A 135 21.17 -7.28 25.01
CA ASP A 135 21.48 -6.52 26.22
C ASP A 135 20.72 -7.10 27.41
N LYS A 136 21.46 -7.86 28.26
CA LYS A 136 20.95 -8.42 29.52
C LYS A 136 20.79 -7.35 30.61
N GLN A 137 21.33 -6.15 30.43
CA GLN A 137 21.24 -5.06 31.38
C GLN A 137 19.97 -4.23 31.17
N LYS A 138 19.29 -3.97 32.24
CA LYS A 138 17.94 -3.45 32.42
C LYS A 138 17.73 -1.97 32.05
N ASN A 139 18.74 -1.28 31.54
CA ASN A 139 18.64 0.10 31.08
C ASN A 139 18.13 0.14 29.62
N ARG A 140 16.88 0.55 29.43
CA ARG A 140 16.20 0.57 28.13
C ARG A 140 16.04 1.98 27.55
N PRO A 141 17.11 2.74 27.28
CA PRO A 141 16.97 4.08 26.67
C PRO A 141 16.44 4.00 25.22
N LEU A 142 16.71 2.89 24.51
CA LEU A 142 16.31 2.75 23.10
C LEU A 142 14.81 2.60 22.88
N LYS A 143 14.04 2.14 23.87
CA LYS A 143 12.57 2.05 23.72
C LYS A 143 11.95 3.43 23.50
N GLY A 144 12.38 4.43 24.27
CA GLY A 144 11.93 5.82 24.10
C GLY A 144 12.31 6.40 22.74
N PHE A 145 13.55 6.14 22.30
CA PHE A 145 14.02 6.60 20.99
C PHE A 145 13.22 6.00 19.83
N VAL A 146 12.95 4.68 19.87
CA VAL A 146 12.10 4.02 18.86
C VAL A 146 10.68 4.56 18.86
N GLN A 147 10.11 4.88 20.04
CA GLN A 147 8.78 5.50 20.12
C GLN A 147 8.75 6.88 19.45
N VAL A 148 9.76 7.71 19.67
CA VAL A 148 9.87 9.02 19.00
C VAL A 148 9.97 8.84 17.48
N LEU A 149 10.80 7.90 17.01
CA LEU A 149 10.90 7.58 15.59
C LEU A 149 9.58 7.11 14.99
N GLN A 150 8.80 6.30 15.73
CA GLN A 150 7.48 5.85 15.28
C GLN A 150 6.49 7.03 15.14
N VAL A 151 6.47 7.92 16.12
CA VAL A 151 5.62 9.13 16.05
C VAL A 151 5.99 9.98 14.84
N LEU A 152 7.29 10.22 14.63
CA LEU A 152 7.80 10.96 13.47
C LEU A 152 7.43 10.28 12.15
N LEU A 153 7.60 8.96 12.06
CA LEU A 153 7.23 8.16 10.90
C LEU A 153 5.76 8.31 10.53
N PHE A 154 4.86 8.15 11.50
CA PHE A 154 3.42 8.29 11.25
C PHE A 154 3.00 9.73 10.97
N PHE A 155 3.65 10.71 11.59
CA PHE A 155 3.40 12.12 11.30
C PHE A 155 3.77 12.48 9.85
N ILE A 156 4.99 12.13 9.43
CA ILE A 156 5.45 12.35 8.05
C ILE A 156 4.58 11.57 7.06
N GLY A 157 4.29 10.30 7.37
CA GLY A 157 3.43 9.47 6.56
C GLY A 157 2.01 10.03 6.40
N GLY A 158 1.44 10.57 7.47
CA GLY A 158 0.15 11.26 7.44
C GLY A 158 0.15 12.47 6.50
N ILE A 159 1.20 13.29 6.55
CA ILE A 159 1.36 14.43 5.63
C ILE A 159 1.42 13.97 4.17
N ILE A 160 2.17 12.90 3.89
CA ILE A 160 2.28 12.35 2.53
C ILE A 160 0.92 11.85 2.04
N VAL A 161 0.18 11.12 2.88
CA VAL A 161 -1.16 10.62 2.54
C VAL A 161 -2.11 11.78 2.22
N VAL A 162 -2.16 12.81 3.06
CA VAL A 162 -2.98 14.00 2.84
C VAL A 162 -2.59 14.71 1.55
N SER A 163 -1.29 14.84 1.28
CA SER A 163 -0.77 15.44 0.04
C SER A 163 -1.24 14.71 -1.22
N VAL A 164 -1.19 13.38 -1.20
CA VAL A 164 -1.66 12.53 -2.31
C VAL A 164 -3.16 12.70 -2.54
N LEU A 165 -3.96 12.74 -1.46
CA LEU A 165 -5.41 12.91 -1.55
C LEU A 165 -5.81 14.28 -2.11
N ILE A 166 -5.13 15.34 -1.68
CA ILE A 166 -5.37 16.70 -2.16
C ILE A 166 -4.84 16.90 -3.60
N GLY A 167 -3.93 16.04 -4.06
CA GLY A 167 -3.31 16.16 -5.39
C GLY A 167 -2.28 17.31 -5.49
N LYS A 168 -1.80 17.79 -4.34
CA LYS A 168 -0.72 18.79 -4.25
C LYS A 168 0.58 18.14 -3.78
N SER A 169 1.70 18.60 -4.31
CA SER A 169 3.00 18.07 -3.88
C SER A 169 3.24 18.31 -2.38
N PRO A 170 3.86 17.36 -1.66
CA PRO A 170 4.13 17.49 -0.21
C PRO A 170 4.93 18.75 0.13
N THR A 171 5.78 19.22 -0.78
CA THR A 171 6.57 20.45 -0.61
C THR A 171 5.72 21.69 -0.33
N VAL A 172 4.51 21.77 -0.90
CA VAL A 172 3.59 22.89 -0.64
C VAL A 172 3.03 22.86 0.78
N SER A 173 2.82 21.68 1.34
CA SER A 173 2.33 21.52 2.73
C SER A 173 3.37 21.94 3.76
N TYR A 174 4.66 21.74 3.50
CA TYR A 174 5.73 22.17 4.40
C TYR A 174 5.93 23.67 4.41
N THR A 175 5.74 24.38 3.27
CA THR A 175 5.87 25.83 3.20
C THR A 175 4.79 26.56 3.98
N HIS A 176 3.59 25.98 4.09
CA HIS A 176 2.53 26.55 4.94
C HIS A 176 2.77 26.38 6.45
N LEU A 177 3.55 25.36 6.85
CA LEU A 177 3.86 25.12 8.26
C LEU A 177 5.05 25.97 8.76
N THR A 178 5.90 26.46 7.84
CA THR A 178 7.11 27.20 8.19
C THR A 178 6.99 28.73 8.04
N LEU A 179 5.80 29.23 7.70
CA LEU A 179 5.56 30.68 7.63
C LEU A 179 4.49 31.10 8.65
N PRO A 180 4.93 31.69 9.78
CA PRO A 180 4.92 33.15 9.84
C PRO A 180 6.10 33.73 10.63
N THR A 181 7.19 34.02 10.03
CA THR A 181 8.15 34.96 10.59
C THR A 181 8.74 35.81 9.49
N LYS A 182 7.88 36.62 8.89
CA LYS A 182 8.29 37.95 8.42
C LYS A 182 7.43 38.95 9.15
N LEU A 183 7.87 39.25 10.36
CA LEU A 183 7.63 40.55 10.95
C LEU A 183 8.49 41.56 10.19
N GLU A 184 7.90 42.32 9.35
CA GLU A 184 8.36 43.68 9.08
C GLU A 184 7.67 44.64 10.04
#